data_5abd475955f02fab8f76ee8c18508c1f
#
_entry.id   5abd475955f02fab8f76ee8c18508c1f
#
_cell.length_a   1.000
_cell.length_b   1.000
_cell.length_c   1.000
_cell.angle_alpha   90.00
_cell.angle_beta   90.00
_cell.angle_gamma   90.00
#
_symmetry.space_group_name_H-M   'P 1'
#
loop_
_entity.id
_entity.type
_entity.pdbx_description
1 polymer ?
#
loop_
_entity_poly.entity_id
_entity_poly.type
_entity_poly.pdbx_seq_one_letter_code
_entity_poly.pdbx_strand_id
1 'polypeptide(L)'
;MNTLSRRRMINMCLALPLTSRFAAAVAWISDGKSGSTGEPVDWSKDVIANAVHRQPDPAALGKWGYAISLYLYGQYLVYLRTSDKKYLNYIQGWVDNNVDATGTINRKIDALDYMLPGNLLLILFKETGQQKYKTAAESIRKRFDTYPRTEDGGLWHALSRQHQLWLDGMYMSMPFLVRYGAAFDDRQYACDEAAKQLLIYARHLNDPYSGLLFHAYDESGKQPWADPVTHHSPIKWCRAIGWYGMALIEVLEILPHHQPQRAELIKLVRQLAAAYEKYQDSATGLWYQVVDMPTEPGNWLETSSSCMYTYTLSRAIERGYISKRFARVSSRGYAGVQAQLSHDSDGFAHIANICEGTNVGDLAFYLNRPKSTDDFHGIGAFLIMNEQLRKTGS
;
A
#
# COMPACT_ATOMS: atom_id res chain seq x y z
N MET A 1 -40.19 -13.42 -3.97
CA MET A 1 -39.27 -12.27 -3.97
C MET A 1 -38.44 -12.34 -2.71
N ASN A 2 -37.27 -12.95 -2.80
CA ASN A 2 -36.40 -13.16 -1.63
C ASN A 2 -35.41 -11.99 -1.54
N THR A 3 -35.57 -11.19 -0.51
CA THR A 3 -34.60 -10.17 -0.10
C THR A 3 -33.34 -10.85 0.44
N LEU A 4 -32.39 -11.13 -0.46
CA LEU A 4 -31.03 -11.47 -0.04
C LEU A 4 -30.42 -10.27 0.69
N SER A 5 -30.14 -10.48 1.97
CA SER A 5 -29.63 -9.46 2.87
C SER A 5 -28.39 -8.75 2.28
N ARG A 6 -28.43 -7.42 2.22
CA ARG A 6 -27.32 -6.54 1.80
C ARG A 6 -25.96 -6.87 2.43
N ARG A 7 -25.96 -7.49 3.61
CA ARG A 7 -24.77 -7.99 4.31
C ARG A 7 -24.01 -9.09 3.56
N ARG A 8 -24.67 -9.94 2.76
CA ARG A 8 -24.01 -11.05 2.03
C ARG A 8 -23.19 -10.58 0.83
N MET A 9 -23.62 -9.53 0.13
CA MET A 9 -22.90 -9.03 -1.07
C MET A 9 -21.60 -8.31 -0.74
N ILE A 10 -21.59 -7.53 0.36
CA ILE A 10 -20.39 -6.77 0.78
C ILE A 10 -19.32 -7.72 1.36
N ASN A 11 -19.73 -8.83 1.99
CA ASN A 11 -18.79 -9.83 2.50
C ASN A 11 -18.00 -10.55 1.39
N MET A 12 -18.50 -10.64 0.17
CA MET A 12 -17.77 -11.25 -0.95
C MET A 12 -16.58 -10.42 -1.45
N CYS A 13 -16.55 -9.12 -1.16
CA CYS A 13 -15.51 -8.24 -1.69
C CYS A 13 -14.38 -7.91 -0.71
N LEU A 14 -14.57 -8.15 0.59
CA LEU A 14 -13.60 -7.80 1.62
C LEU A 14 -13.11 -8.99 2.47
N ALA A 15 -13.77 -10.15 2.35
CA ALA A 15 -13.34 -11.38 3.01
C ALA A 15 -13.88 -12.59 2.23
N LEU A 16 -13.04 -13.20 1.41
CA LEU A 16 -13.29 -14.58 0.98
C LEU A 16 -13.04 -15.50 2.17
N PRO A 17 -13.92 -16.49 2.44
CA PRO A 17 -13.70 -17.42 3.53
C PRO A 17 -12.44 -18.24 3.25
N LEU A 18 -11.53 -18.26 4.20
CA LEU A 18 -10.41 -19.20 4.29
C LEU A 18 -10.98 -20.61 4.48
N THR A 19 -11.02 -21.42 3.42
CA THR A 19 -11.06 -22.87 3.58
C THR A 19 -9.65 -23.35 3.85
N SER A 20 -9.43 -23.72 5.10
CA SER A 20 -8.26 -24.40 5.59
C SER A 20 -8.02 -25.71 4.85
N ARG A 21 -6.82 -25.90 4.32
CA ARG A 21 -6.09 -27.18 4.25
C ARG A 21 -4.75 -26.90 3.60
N PHE A 22 -3.69 -26.73 4.44
CA PHE A 22 -2.35 -27.23 4.23
C PHE A 22 -1.46 -26.71 5.36
N ALA A 23 -1.47 -27.46 6.47
CA ALA A 23 -0.41 -27.38 7.45
C ALA A 23 0.80 -28.15 6.89
N ALA A 24 1.84 -27.44 6.51
CA ALA A 24 3.17 -28.02 6.37
C ALA A 24 4.08 -27.21 7.31
N ALA A 25 4.43 -27.82 8.42
CA ALA A 25 5.32 -27.27 9.43
C ALA A 25 6.69 -27.00 8.81
N VAL A 26 7.14 -25.75 8.88
CA VAL A 26 8.56 -25.41 8.83
C VAL A 26 8.94 -25.08 10.28
N ALA A 27 9.59 -26.06 10.94
CA ALA A 27 10.19 -25.86 12.24
C ALA A 27 11.37 -24.87 12.08
N TRP A 28 11.29 -23.74 12.78
CA TRP A 28 12.39 -22.80 12.89
C TRP A 28 13.20 -23.13 14.13
N ILE A 29 14.48 -23.36 13.93
CA ILE A 29 15.47 -23.49 15.00
C ILE A 29 15.68 -22.10 15.61
N SER A 30 15.18 -21.90 16.81
CA SER A 30 15.52 -20.77 17.66
C SER A 30 16.56 -21.24 18.68
N ASP A 31 17.84 -21.01 18.39
CA ASP A 31 18.89 -21.02 19.43
C ASP A 31 19.14 -19.58 19.88
N GLY A 32 18.71 -19.26 21.09
CA GLY A 32 18.95 -17.95 21.71
C GLY A 32 18.17 -17.80 23.02
N LYS A 33 18.78 -18.24 24.12
CA LYS A 33 18.31 -18.16 25.50
C LYS A 33 17.70 -16.83 25.89
N SER A 34 16.47 -16.84 26.41
CA SER A 34 16.17 -16.16 27.69
C SER A 34 14.74 -16.53 28.10
N GLY A 35 14.59 -17.03 29.32
CA GLY A 35 13.28 -17.43 29.86
C GLY A 35 12.42 -16.20 30.15
N SER A 36 11.35 -16.07 29.41
CA SER A 36 10.12 -15.40 29.84
C SER A 36 8.96 -16.19 29.24
N THR A 37 8.07 -16.68 30.08
CA THR A 37 6.78 -17.30 29.71
C THR A 37 5.78 -16.22 29.30
N GLY A 38 6.14 -15.37 28.34
CA GLY A 38 5.32 -14.30 27.81
C GLY A 38 4.70 -14.67 26.47
N GLU A 39 3.46 -14.29 26.24
CA GLU A 39 2.84 -14.38 24.92
C GLU A 39 3.71 -13.66 23.86
N PRO A 40 3.75 -14.16 22.60
CA PRO A 40 4.48 -13.50 21.53
C PRO A 40 4.04 -12.04 21.38
N VAL A 41 5.00 -11.12 21.23
CA VAL A 41 4.75 -9.68 21.06
C VAL A 41 3.78 -9.43 19.90
N ASP A 42 2.72 -8.67 20.16
CA ASP A 42 1.78 -8.22 19.13
C ASP A 42 2.19 -6.85 18.59
N TRP A 43 3.24 -6.83 17.77
CA TRP A 43 3.80 -5.60 17.20
C TRP A 43 2.76 -4.70 16.54
N SER A 44 1.69 -5.24 15.93
CA SER A 44 0.64 -4.39 15.36
C SER A 44 -0.11 -3.61 16.43
N LYS A 45 -0.45 -4.26 17.55
CA LYS A 45 -1.13 -3.57 18.66
C LYS A 45 -0.22 -2.55 19.31
N ASP A 46 1.05 -2.90 19.51
CA ASP A 46 2.00 -2.05 20.23
C ASP A 46 2.34 -0.79 19.41
N VAL A 47 2.56 -0.93 18.10
CA VAL A 47 2.77 0.22 17.19
C VAL A 47 1.54 1.12 17.12
N ILE A 48 0.32 0.55 17.08
CA ILE A 48 -0.91 1.35 17.15
C ILE A 48 -1.05 2.03 18.50
N ALA A 49 -0.72 1.35 19.61
CA ALA A 49 -0.79 1.93 20.95
C ALA A 49 0.11 3.17 21.07
N ASN A 50 1.33 3.12 20.53
CA ASN A 50 2.22 4.27 20.46
C ASN A 50 1.63 5.40 19.58
N ALA A 51 1.12 5.08 18.38
CA ALA A 51 0.54 6.08 17.51
C ALA A 51 -0.68 6.79 18.15
N VAL A 52 -1.54 6.04 18.84
CA VAL A 52 -2.70 6.60 19.58
C VAL A 52 -2.24 7.37 20.82
N HIS A 53 -1.20 6.92 21.54
CA HIS A 53 -0.63 7.66 22.64
C HIS A 53 -0.13 9.05 22.22
N ARG A 54 0.58 9.12 21.09
CA ARG A 54 1.05 10.40 20.52
C ARG A 54 -0.07 11.29 19.98
N GLN A 55 -1.16 10.69 19.51
CA GLN A 55 -2.31 11.38 18.92
C GLN A 55 -3.61 10.75 19.44
N PRO A 56 -3.99 11.00 20.70
CA PRO A 56 -5.17 10.39 21.31
C PRO A 56 -6.49 10.86 20.68
N ASP A 57 -6.54 12.10 20.18
CA ASP A 57 -7.65 12.61 19.40
C ASP A 57 -7.40 12.32 17.90
N PRO A 58 -8.23 11.48 17.26
CA PRO A 58 -8.09 11.18 15.84
C PRO A 58 -8.19 12.42 14.94
N ALA A 59 -8.89 13.49 15.36
CA ALA A 59 -8.95 14.75 14.61
C ALA A 59 -7.57 15.42 14.49
N ALA A 60 -6.70 15.22 15.48
CA ALA A 60 -5.34 15.77 15.49
C ALA A 60 -4.35 15.05 14.57
N LEU A 61 -4.71 13.88 14.00
CA LEU A 61 -3.88 13.19 13.00
C LEU A 61 -3.63 14.04 11.75
N GLY A 62 -4.49 15.01 11.46
CA GLY A 62 -4.34 15.94 10.36
C GLY A 62 -5.37 15.79 9.25
N LYS A 63 -5.09 16.48 8.12
CA LYS A 63 -6.00 16.62 7.00
C LYS A 63 -6.14 15.34 6.18
N TRP A 64 -7.18 15.31 5.34
CA TRP A 64 -7.43 14.29 4.35
C TRP A 64 -6.19 14.02 3.48
N GLY A 65 -5.62 12.81 3.53
CA GLY A 65 -4.41 12.46 2.81
C GLY A 65 -4.03 10.99 2.95
N TYR A 66 -3.13 10.55 2.09
CA TYR A 66 -2.83 9.13 1.90
C TYR A 66 -2.06 8.48 3.05
N ALA A 67 -1.07 9.14 3.64
CA ALA A 67 -0.21 8.52 4.66
C ALA A 67 -1.01 8.14 5.92
N ILE A 68 -1.88 9.06 6.38
CA ILE A 68 -2.79 8.81 7.51
C ILE A 68 -3.79 7.71 7.16
N SER A 69 -4.38 7.75 5.95
CA SER A 69 -5.35 6.73 5.56
C SER A 69 -4.72 5.34 5.39
N LEU A 70 -3.45 5.25 5.00
CA LEU A 70 -2.71 4.01 4.97
C LEU A 70 -2.55 3.41 6.38
N TYR A 71 -2.17 4.23 7.36
CA TYR A 71 -2.10 3.84 8.77
C TYR A 71 -3.46 3.35 9.27
N LEU A 72 -4.52 4.11 9.03
CA LEU A 72 -5.86 3.76 9.48
C LEU A 72 -6.40 2.52 8.77
N TYR A 73 -6.02 2.28 7.52
CA TYR A 73 -6.34 1.02 6.83
C TYR A 73 -5.61 -0.16 7.48
N GLY A 74 -4.34 0.00 7.84
CA GLY A 74 -3.61 -1.00 8.62
C GLY A 74 -4.27 -1.27 9.98
N GLN A 75 -4.71 -0.23 10.67
CA GLN A 75 -5.47 -0.34 11.92
C GLN A 75 -6.81 -1.10 11.74
N TYR A 76 -7.49 -0.91 10.60
CA TYR A 76 -8.70 -1.69 10.27
C TYR A 76 -8.40 -3.18 10.15
N LEU A 77 -7.25 -3.58 9.60
CA LEU A 77 -6.87 -5.00 9.55
C LEU A 77 -6.71 -5.60 10.95
N VAL A 78 -6.17 -4.82 11.90
CA VAL A 78 -6.11 -5.23 13.32
C VAL A 78 -7.51 -5.32 13.92
N TYR A 79 -8.44 -4.39 13.61
CA TYR A 79 -9.84 -4.51 13.99
C TYR A 79 -10.47 -5.80 13.47
N LEU A 80 -10.26 -6.15 12.21
CA LEU A 80 -10.81 -7.39 11.63
C LEU A 80 -10.32 -8.65 12.35
N ARG A 81 -9.09 -8.64 12.88
CA ARG A 81 -8.51 -9.74 13.64
C ARG A 81 -9.01 -9.81 15.08
N THR A 82 -9.14 -8.63 15.72
CA THR A 82 -9.39 -8.54 17.18
C THR A 82 -10.85 -8.32 17.54
N SER A 83 -11.64 -7.79 16.61
CA SER A 83 -13.01 -7.29 16.84
C SER A 83 -13.11 -6.15 17.87
N ASP A 84 -11.98 -5.53 18.25
CA ASP A 84 -11.95 -4.44 19.23
C ASP A 84 -12.37 -3.12 18.56
N LYS A 85 -13.55 -2.68 18.93
CA LYS A 85 -14.20 -1.48 18.35
C LYS A 85 -13.42 -0.17 18.54
N LYS A 86 -12.46 -0.11 19.49
CA LYS A 86 -11.64 1.09 19.67
C LYS A 86 -10.90 1.47 18.37
N TYR A 87 -10.43 0.48 17.61
CA TYR A 87 -9.76 0.72 16.33
C TYR A 87 -10.72 1.31 15.29
N LEU A 88 -11.92 0.76 15.17
CA LEU A 88 -12.92 1.28 14.23
C LEU A 88 -13.39 2.68 14.62
N ASN A 89 -13.61 2.93 15.92
CA ASN A 89 -14.03 4.25 16.43
C ASN A 89 -12.96 5.32 16.14
N TYR A 90 -11.69 4.99 16.29
CA TYR A 90 -10.60 5.91 15.99
C TYR A 90 -10.54 6.25 14.49
N ILE A 91 -10.70 5.26 13.60
CA ILE A 91 -10.82 5.47 12.16
C ILE A 91 -12.01 6.38 11.84
N GLN A 92 -13.17 6.10 12.44
CA GLN A 92 -14.38 6.87 12.24
C GLN A 92 -14.19 8.33 12.69
N GLY A 93 -13.54 8.57 13.83
CA GLY A 93 -13.27 9.91 14.34
C GLY A 93 -12.45 10.75 13.37
N TRP A 94 -11.41 10.19 12.75
CA TRP A 94 -10.64 10.90 11.72
C TRP A 94 -11.46 11.18 10.47
N VAL A 95 -12.22 10.21 9.99
CA VAL A 95 -13.06 10.39 8.79
C VAL A 95 -14.13 11.43 9.04
N ASP A 96 -14.80 11.41 10.20
CA ASP A 96 -15.87 12.35 10.56
C ASP A 96 -15.36 13.80 10.75
N ASN A 97 -14.09 13.96 11.10
CA ASN A 97 -13.44 15.28 11.10
C ASN A 97 -13.19 15.83 9.69
N ASN A 98 -13.14 14.98 8.68
CA ASN A 98 -12.83 15.33 7.30
C ASN A 98 -14.04 15.23 6.34
N VAL A 99 -15.15 14.65 6.79
CA VAL A 99 -16.38 14.43 6.00
C VAL A 99 -17.57 14.87 6.81
N ASP A 100 -18.31 15.86 6.31
CA ASP A 100 -19.48 16.39 7.00
C ASP A 100 -20.70 15.44 6.97
N ALA A 101 -21.79 15.87 7.61
CA ALA A 101 -23.04 15.09 7.69
C ALA A 101 -23.70 14.87 6.31
N THR A 102 -23.40 15.70 5.31
CA THR A 102 -23.91 15.58 3.94
C THR A 102 -23.06 14.63 3.08
N GLY A 103 -21.88 14.23 3.55
CA GLY A 103 -20.91 13.45 2.79
C GLY A 103 -19.94 14.32 1.96
N THR A 104 -19.86 15.62 2.27
CA THR A 104 -18.88 16.50 1.63
C THR A 104 -17.51 16.32 2.28
N ILE A 105 -16.49 16.04 1.47
CA ILE A 105 -15.10 15.95 1.92
C ILE A 105 -14.51 17.35 1.99
N ASN A 106 -13.88 17.73 3.10
CA ASN A 106 -13.26 19.06 3.33
C ASN A 106 -11.96 19.28 2.51
N ARG A 107 -11.78 18.50 1.43
CA ARG A 107 -10.63 18.56 0.54
C ARG A 107 -11.06 18.41 -0.92
N LYS A 108 -10.45 19.21 -1.82
CA LYS A 108 -10.57 18.96 -3.26
C LYS A 108 -9.81 17.70 -3.64
N ILE A 109 -10.40 16.88 -4.49
CA ILE A 109 -9.74 15.69 -5.07
C ILE A 109 -9.00 16.12 -6.33
N ASP A 110 -7.89 16.78 -6.15
CA ASP A 110 -7.02 17.34 -7.20
C ASP A 110 -5.65 16.64 -7.30
N ALA A 111 -5.45 15.58 -6.52
CA ALA A 111 -4.35 14.63 -6.62
C ALA A 111 -4.88 13.20 -6.40
N LEU A 112 -4.21 12.21 -6.98
CA LEU A 112 -4.53 10.80 -6.75
C LEU A 112 -4.37 10.42 -5.28
N ASP A 113 -3.43 11.06 -4.56
CA ASP A 113 -3.20 10.92 -3.12
C ASP A 113 -4.46 11.11 -2.26
N TYR A 114 -5.39 11.91 -2.73
CA TYR A 114 -6.64 12.19 -2.01
C TYR A 114 -7.76 11.19 -2.34
N MET A 115 -7.50 10.21 -3.22
CA MET A 115 -8.43 9.13 -3.51
C MET A 115 -8.24 7.94 -2.57
N LEU A 116 -7.02 7.69 -2.05
CA LEU A 116 -6.72 6.55 -1.18
C LEU A 116 -7.62 6.50 0.07
N PRO A 117 -7.89 7.63 0.76
CA PRO A 117 -8.79 7.63 1.91
C PRO A 117 -10.23 7.18 1.59
N GLY A 118 -10.63 7.16 0.32
CA GLY A 118 -11.89 6.59 -0.13
C GLY A 118 -12.09 5.13 0.33
N ASN A 119 -11.00 4.37 0.53
CA ASN A 119 -11.10 3.01 1.09
C ASN A 119 -11.70 3.01 2.50
N LEU A 120 -11.39 4.02 3.34
CA LEU A 120 -11.98 4.14 4.68
C LEU A 120 -13.46 4.47 4.62
N LEU A 121 -13.90 5.24 3.61
CA LEU A 121 -15.33 5.51 3.39
C LEU A 121 -16.11 4.23 3.07
N LEU A 122 -15.55 3.36 2.22
CA LEU A 122 -16.15 2.07 1.90
C LEU A 122 -16.24 1.17 3.14
N ILE A 123 -15.18 1.16 3.96
CA ILE A 123 -15.13 0.44 5.23
C ILE A 123 -16.21 0.94 6.18
N LEU A 124 -16.26 2.25 6.43
CA LEU A 124 -17.22 2.82 7.37
C LEU A 124 -18.66 2.69 6.87
N PHE A 125 -18.92 2.80 5.57
CA PHE A 125 -20.24 2.50 5.03
C PHE A 125 -20.64 1.04 5.29
N LYS A 126 -19.73 0.10 5.08
CA LYS A 126 -19.95 -1.33 5.36
C LYS A 126 -20.23 -1.58 6.85
N GLU A 127 -19.45 -1.01 7.75
CA GLU A 127 -19.53 -1.29 9.19
C GLU A 127 -20.70 -0.56 9.87
N THR A 128 -21.07 0.65 9.39
CA THR A 128 -22.06 1.51 10.05
C THR A 128 -23.36 1.71 9.28
N GLY A 129 -23.37 1.50 7.97
CA GLY A 129 -24.51 1.79 7.09
C GLY A 129 -24.80 3.27 6.86
N GLN A 130 -23.96 4.19 7.38
CA GLN A 130 -24.21 5.65 7.27
C GLN A 130 -24.05 6.13 5.83
N GLN A 131 -25.09 6.77 5.30
CA GLN A 131 -25.16 7.19 3.89
C GLN A 131 -24.11 8.26 3.53
N LYS A 132 -23.69 9.11 4.46
CA LYS A 132 -22.65 10.12 4.22
C LYS A 132 -21.35 9.53 3.66
N TYR A 133 -20.92 8.35 4.13
CA TYR A 133 -19.71 7.70 3.65
C TYR A 133 -19.86 7.20 2.20
N LYS A 134 -21.04 6.69 1.83
CA LYS A 134 -21.34 6.32 0.44
C LYS A 134 -21.31 7.57 -0.44
N THR A 135 -21.99 8.66 -0.05
CA THR A 135 -22.01 9.92 -0.79
C THR A 135 -20.60 10.48 -1.01
N ALA A 136 -19.77 10.46 0.03
CA ALA A 136 -18.37 10.88 -0.08
C ALA A 136 -17.57 9.98 -1.04
N ALA A 137 -17.74 8.65 -0.97
CA ALA A 137 -17.08 7.71 -1.89
C ALA A 137 -17.54 7.91 -3.35
N GLU A 138 -18.83 8.17 -3.57
CA GLU A 138 -19.38 8.50 -4.89
C GLU A 138 -18.74 9.76 -5.49
N SER A 139 -18.46 10.78 -4.66
CA SER A 139 -17.80 12.01 -5.13
C SER A 139 -16.37 11.74 -5.63
N ILE A 140 -15.63 10.86 -4.95
CA ILE A 140 -14.29 10.43 -5.41
C ILE A 140 -14.42 9.62 -6.71
N ARG A 141 -15.37 8.68 -6.79
CA ARG A 141 -15.57 7.88 -8.01
C ARG A 141 -15.90 8.76 -9.22
N LYS A 142 -16.80 9.72 -9.08
CA LYS A 142 -17.16 10.67 -10.16
C LYS A 142 -15.96 11.47 -10.65
N ARG A 143 -14.95 11.70 -9.80
CA ARG A 143 -13.75 12.43 -10.17
C ARG A 143 -12.94 11.72 -11.26
N PHE A 144 -12.98 10.40 -11.34
CA PHE A 144 -12.31 9.63 -12.42
C PHE A 144 -12.84 9.98 -13.81
N ASP A 145 -14.10 10.37 -13.92
CA ASP A 145 -14.75 10.68 -15.21
C ASP A 145 -14.17 11.96 -15.85
N THR A 146 -13.67 12.88 -15.03
CA THR A 146 -13.16 14.19 -15.45
C THR A 146 -11.71 14.44 -15.06
N TYR A 147 -11.02 13.43 -14.53
CA TYR A 147 -9.63 13.59 -14.09
C TYR A 147 -8.70 13.71 -15.31
N PRO A 148 -7.74 14.67 -15.31
CA PRO A 148 -6.85 14.87 -16.44
C PRO A 148 -5.93 13.67 -16.68
N ARG A 149 -5.60 13.47 -17.96
CA ARG A 149 -4.88 12.29 -18.45
C ARG A 149 -3.80 12.68 -19.43
N THR A 150 -2.81 11.82 -19.59
CA THR A 150 -1.89 11.82 -20.72
C THR A 150 -2.64 11.48 -22.02
N GLU A 151 -2.01 11.68 -23.16
CA GLU A 151 -2.59 11.40 -24.48
C GLU A 151 -3.03 9.95 -24.62
N ASP A 152 -2.28 8.99 -24.04
CA ASP A 152 -2.64 7.57 -24.04
C ASP A 152 -3.60 7.16 -22.90
N GLY A 153 -4.06 8.13 -22.10
CA GLY A 153 -5.11 7.98 -21.10
C GLY A 153 -4.62 7.68 -19.68
N GLY A 154 -3.34 7.79 -19.38
CA GLY A 154 -2.79 7.69 -18.01
C GLY A 154 -3.24 8.84 -17.14
N LEU A 155 -3.67 8.57 -15.91
CA LEU A 155 -4.10 9.62 -14.97
C LEU A 155 -2.87 10.41 -14.50
N TRP A 156 -2.92 11.74 -14.59
CA TRP A 156 -1.88 12.57 -13.98
C TRP A 156 -1.81 12.34 -12.48
N HIS A 157 -0.62 12.43 -11.91
CA HIS A 157 -0.49 12.26 -10.46
C HIS A 157 -1.29 13.30 -9.67
N ALA A 158 -1.23 14.56 -10.10
CA ALA A 158 -2.00 15.67 -9.52
C ALA A 158 -2.24 16.77 -10.56
N LEU A 159 -3.24 17.64 -10.32
CA LEU A 159 -3.46 18.82 -11.16
C LEU A 159 -2.26 19.78 -11.15
N SER A 160 -1.53 19.82 -10.05
CA SER A 160 -0.27 20.57 -9.91
C SER A 160 0.95 19.88 -10.53
N ARG A 161 0.78 18.65 -11.02
CA ARG A 161 1.79 17.81 -11.67
C ARG A 161 1.30 17.43 -13.07
N GLN A 162 1.01 18.44 -13.87
CA GLN A 162 0.47 18.25 -15.23
C GLN A 162 1.38 17.35 -16.06
N HIS A 163 0.78 16.45 -16.83
CA HIS A 163 1.46 15.50 -17.71
C HIS A 163 2.34 14.46 -17.01
N GLN A 164 2.34 14.39 -15.67
CA GLN A 164 3.23 13.50 -14.93
C GLN A 164 2.51 12.24 -14.42
N LEU A 165 3.12 11.09 -14.67
CA LEU A 165 2.74 9.79 -14.11
C LEU A 165 3.76 9.42 -13.04
N TRP A 166 3.35 9.34 -11.77
CA TRP A 166 4.18 8.85 -10.67
C TRP A 166 3.65 7.50 -10.21
N LEU A 167 4.50 6.50 -10.03
CA LEU A 167 4.10 5.14 -9.64
C LEU A 167 3.17 5.11 -8.43
N ASP A 168 3.38 6.02 -7.49
CA ASP A 168 2.59 6.24 -6.28
C ASP A 168 1.09 6.31 -6.60
N GLY A 169 0.74 7.02 -7.67
CA GLY A 169 -0.64 7.25 -8.09
C GLY A 169 -1.44 5.96 -8.29
N MET A 170 -0.77 4.86 -8.60
CA MET A 170 -1.45 3.57 -8.81
C MET A 170 -2.03 3.02 -7.51
N TYR A 171 -1.28 3.06 -6.41
CA TYR A 171 -1.83 2.65 -5.11
C TYR A 171 -2.78 3.69 -4.53
N MET A 172 -2.52 4.96 -4.78
CA MET A 172 -3.36 6.05 -4.28
C MET A 172 -4.80 6.00 -4.82
N SER A 173 -5.01 5.39 -5.98
CA SER A 173 -6.31 5.45 -6.67
C SER A 173 -6.93 4.10 -7.01
N MET A 174 -6.17 3.14 -7.55
CA MET A 174 -6.73 1.91 -8.11
C MET A 174 -7.35 0.95 -7.09
N PRO A 175 -6.79 0.73 -5.89
CA PRO A 175 -7.44 -0.09 -4.87
C PRO A 175 -8.82 0.45 -4.44
N PHE A 176 -8.95 1.79 -4.32
CA PHE A 176 -10.24 2.40 -4.06
C PHE A 176 -11.22 2.13 -5.20
N LEU A 177 -10.79 2.37 -6.45
CA LEU A 177 -11.66 2.25 -7.62
C LEU A 177 -12.26 0.84 -7.75
N VAL A 178 -11.42 -0.21 -7.67
CA VAL A 178 -11.91 -1.58 -7.80
C VAL A 178 -12.78 -2.02 -6.64
N ARG A 179 -12.49 -1.57 -5.42
CA ARG A 179 -13.33 -1.84 -4.23
C ARG A 179 -14.67 -1.11 -4.33
N TYR A 180 -14.67 0.15 -4.78
CA TYR A 180 -15.89 0.91 -5.03
C TYR A 180 -16.77 0.19 -6.07
N GLY A 181 -16.19 -0.16 -7.21
CA GLY A 181 -16.92 -0.86 -8.29
C GLY A 181 -17.52 -2.19 -7.83
N ALA A 182 -16.79 -2.93 -7.00
CA ALA A 182 -17.29 -4.18 -6.42
C ALA A 182 -18.43 -3.97 -5.40
N ALA A 183 -18.41 -2.83 -4.68
CA ALA A 183 -19.42 -2.53 -3.63
C ALA A 183 -20.71 -1.92 -4.20
N PHE A 184 -20.64 -1.18 -5.34
CA PHE A 184 -21.74 -0.35 -5.83
C PHE A 184 -22.14 -0.59 -7.29
N ASP A 185 -21.89 -1.82 -7.79
CA ASP A 185 -22.29 -2.26 -9.14
C ASP A 185 -21.68 -1.45 -10.31
N ASP A 186 -20.46 -0.94 -10.10
CA ASP A 186 -19.66 -0.25 -11.13
C ASP A 186 -18.41 -1.08 -11.50
N ARG A 187 -18.53 -2.41 -11.38
CA ARG A 187 -17.40 -3.33 -11.42
C ARG A 187 -16.69 -3.37 -12.76
N GLN A 188 -17.46 -3.36 -13.85
CA GLN A 188 -16.88 -3.46 -15.20
C GLN A 188 -15.96 -2.27 -15.48
N TYR A 189 -16.47 -1.05 -15.31
CA TYR A 189 -15.65 0.15 -15.48
C TYR A 189 -14.42 0.15 -14.54
N ALA A 190 -14.65 -0.14 -13.27
CA ALA A 190 -13.57 -0.09 -12.27
C ALA A 190 -12.44 -1.08 -12.57
N CYS A 191 -12.78 -2.30 -13.00
CA CYS A 191 -11.79 -3.31 -13.35
C CYS A 191 -11.06 -2.97 -14.65
N ASP A 192 -11.78 -2.52 -15.68
CA ASP A 192 -11.18 -2.14 -16.97
C ASP A 192 -10.25 -0.94 -16.81
N GLU A 193 -10.68 0.09 -16.09
CA GLU A 193 -9.89 1.29 -15.86
C GLU A 193 -8.66 0.99 -15.00
N ALA A 194 -8.80 0.22 -13.92
CA ALA A 194 -7.66 -0.12 -13.08
C ALA A 194 -6.61 -0.94 -13.83
N ALA A 195 -7.04 -1.93 -14.60
CA ALA A 195 -6.11 -2.73 -15.41
C ALA A 195 -5.42 -1.87 -16.48
N LYS A 196 -6.17 -0.99 -17.15
CA LYS A 196 -5.65 -0.04 -18.14
C LYS A 196 -4.58 0.87 -17.52
N GLN A 197 -4.87 1.48 -16.37
CA GLN A 197 -3.95 2.40 -15.72
C GLN A 197 -2.64 1.69 -15.30
N LEU A 198 -2.73 0.53 -14.67
CA LEU A 198 -1.54 -0.24 -14.29
C LEU A 198 -0.66 -0.57 -15.51
N LEU A 199 -1.26 -0.92 -16.65
CA LEU A 199 -0.50 -1.23 -17.87
C LEU A 199 0.10 0.02 -18.54
N ILE A 200 -0.60 1.17 -18.54
CA ILE A 200 -0.06 2.43 -19.05
C ILE A 200 1.19 2.82 -18.23
N TYR A 201 1.09 2.79 -16.91
CA TYR A 201 2.21 3.12 -16.04
C TYR A 201 3.39 2.15 -16.22
N ALA A 202 3.14 0.85 -16.35
CA ALA A 202 4.19 -0.11 -16.65
C ALA A 202 4.88 0.17 -17.99
N ARG A 203 4.12 0.54 -19.03
CA ARG A 203 4.66 0.85 -20.36
C ARG A 203 5.65 2.00 -20.32
N HIS A 204 5.33 3.07 -19.58
CA HIS A 204 6.18 4.25 -19.49
C HIS A 204 7.34 4.09 -18.50
N LEU A 205 7.18 3.29 -17.44
CA LEU A 205 8.11 3.32 -16.31
C LEU A 205 8.96 2.05 -16.16
N ASN A 206 8.68 0.99 -16.92
CA ASN A 206 9.41 -0.26 -16.82
C ASN A 206 10.84 -0.13 -17.35
N ASP A 207 11.82 -0.56 -16.53
CA ASP A 207 13.19 -0.78 -16.98
C ASP A 207 13.42 -2.26 -17.26
N PRO A 208 13.51 -2.66 -18.55
CA PRO A 208 13.67 -4.07 -18.92
C PRO A 208 15.01 -4.67 -18.48
N TYR A 209 16.02 -3.85 -18.18
CA TYR A 209 17.35 -4.31 -17.80
C TYR A 209 17.45 -4.69 -16.33
N SER A 210 16.84 -3.90 -15.46
CA SER A 210 16.82 -4.17 -14.01
C SER A 210 15.61 -4.99 -13.58
N GLY A 211 14.50 -4.93 -14.32
CA GLY A 211 13.19 -5.45 -13.93
C GLY A 211 12.45 -4.59 -12.91
N LEU A 212 13.02 -3.45 -12.55
CA LEU A 212 12.41 -2.42 -11.70
C LEU A 212 11.62 -1.41 -12.54
N LEU A 213 11.02 -0.43 -11.87
CA LEU A 213 10.37 0.71 -12.52
C LEU A 213 10.99 2.03 -12.07
N PHE A 214 11.04 3.00 -12.97
CA PHE A 214 11.40 4.37 -12.65
C PHE A 214 10.29 5.02 -11.81
N HIS A 215 10.64 6.02 -10.99
CA HIS A 215 9.68 6.67 -10.10
C HIS A 215 8.57 7.38 -10.88
N ALA A 216 8.93 8.16 -11.90
CA ALA A 216 8.00 9.00 -12.63
C ALA A 216 8.34 9.14 -14.11
N TYR A 217 7.30 9.52 -14.89
CA TYR A 217 7.37 9.89 -16.29
C TYR A 217 6.70 11.24 -16.48
N ASP A 218 7.27 12.11 -17.31
CA ASP A 218 6.69 13.39 -17.72
C ASP A 218 6.44 13.39 -19.24
N GLU A 219 5.19 13.22 -19.66
CA GLU A 219 4.79 13.22 -21.07
C GLU A 219 5.30 14.46 -21.83
N SER A 220 5.36 15.61 -21.16
CA SER A 220 5.81 16.85 -21.78
C SER A 220 7.34 16.94 -21.94
N GLY A 221 8.12 16.12 -21.21
CA GLY A 221 9.57 16.14 -21.18
C GLY A 221 10.19 17.44 -20.61
N LYS A 222 9.38 18.28 -19.96
CA LYS A 222 9.81 19.63 -19.49
C LYS A 222 10.27 19.66 -18.04
N GLN A 223 10.05 18.60 -17.29
CA GLN A 223 10.48 18.58 -15.89
C GLN A 223 12.02 18.48 -15.82
N PRO A 224 12.67 19.19 -14.88
CA PRO A 224 14.13 19.19 -14.75
C PRO A 224 14.76 17.82 -14.51
N TRP A 225 13.96 16.90 -13.95
CA TRP A 225 14.37 15.52 -13.68
C TRP A 225 14.09 14.55 -14.84
N ALA A 226 13.34 14.97 -15.86
CA ALA A 226 12.97 14.10 -16.97
C ALA A 226 14.17 13.89 -17.90
N ASP A 227 14.46 12.64 -18.22
CA ASP A 227 15.42 12.30 -19.27
C ASP A 227 14.96 12.89 -20.61
N PRO A 228 15.83 13.56 -21.36
CA PRO A 228 15.42 14.29 -22.58
C PRO A 228 14.94 13.39 -23.72
N VAL A 229 15.19 12.08 -23.66
CA VAL A 229 14.80 11.11 -24.68
C VAL A 229 13.64 10.23 -24.23
N THR A 230 13.72 9.70 -23.01
CA THR A 230 12.78 8.75 -22.47
C THR A 230 11.70 9.37 -21.58
N HIS A 231 11.92 10.62 -21.16
CA HIS A 231 11.03 11.41 -20.32
C HIS A 231 10.77 10.86 -18.91
N HIS A 232 11.39 9.74 -18.51
CA HIS A 232 11.26 9.26 -17.13
C HIS A 232 12.33 9.83 -16.20
N SER A 233 12.08 9.78 -14.90
CA SER A 233 13.05 10.11 -13.88
C SER A 233 14.18 9.08 -13.88
N PRO A 234 15.44 9.48 -13.56
CA PRO A 234 16.58 8.57 -13.64
C PRO A 234 16.60 7.54 -12.50
N ILE A 235 15.82 7.75 -11.44
CA ILE A 235 15.95 7.03 -10.17
C ILE A 235 14.84 6.01 -9.97
N LYS A 236 15.23 4.84 -9.52
CA LYS A 236 14.35 3.75 -9.10
C LYS A 236 14.14 3.81 -7.58
N TRP A 237 13.26 4.71 -7.16
CA TRP A 237 12.96 4.92 -5.77
C TRP A 237 12.13 3.78 -5.19
N CYS A 238 12.62 3.22 -4.07
CA CYS A 238 12.08 1.99 -3.50
C CYS A 238 10.59 2.07 -3.18
N ARG A 239 10.12 3.14 -2.53
CA ARG A 239 8.72 3.24 -2.10
C ARG A 239 7.75 3.39 -3.27
N ALA A 240 8.13 4.09 -4.34
CA ALA A 240 7.30 4.16 -5.55
C ALA A 240 7.06 2.78 -6.16
N ILE A 241 8.12 1.97 -6.26
CA ILE A 241 8.03 0.58 -6.73
C ILE A 241 7.18 -0.26 -5.77
N GLY A 242 7.28 -0.02 -4.46
CA GLY A 242 6.47 -0.67 -3.44
C GLY A 242 4.98 -0.38 -3.61
N TRP A 243 4.63 0.89 -3.84
CA TRP A 243 3.25 1.28 -4.14
C TRP A 243 2.69 0.55 -5.35
N TYR A 244 3.47 0.48 -6.41
CA TYR A 244 3.03 -0.21 -7.63
C TYR A 244 2.84 -1.72 -7.41
N GLY A 245 3.75 -2.37 -6.69
CA GLY A 245 3.63 -3.78 -6.31
C GLY A 245 2.37 -4.06 -5.48
N MET A 246 2.10 -3.23 -4.48
CA MET A 246 0.87 -3.33 -3.67
C MET A 246 -0.38 -3.09 -4.52
N ALA A 247 -0.38 -2.11 -5.42
CA ALA A 247 -1.51 -1.82 -6.30
C ALA A 247 -1.84 -3.02 -7.21
N LEU A 248 -0.82 -3.66 -7.79
CA LEU A 248 -1.01 -4.88 -8.59
C LEU A 248 -1.72 -5.97 -7.79
N ILE A 249 -1.28 -6.23 -6.56
CA ILE A 249 -1.89 -7.27 -5.70
C ILE A 249 -3.34 -6.92 -5.36
N GLU A 250 -3.59 -5.71 -4.89
CA GLU A 250 -4.92 -5.28 -4.45
C GLU A 250 -5.94 -5.27 -5.61
N VAL A 251 -5.51 -4.86 -6.79
CA VAL A 251 -6.37 -4.89 -7.99
C VAL A 251 -6.62 -6.32 -8.44
N LEU A 252 -5.59 -7.16 -8.52
CA LEU A 252 -5.71 -8.56 -8.95
C LEU A 252 -6.63 -9.39 -8.04
N GLU A 253 -6.80 -9.01 -6.76
CA GLU A 253 -7.73 -9.70 -5.86
C GLU A 253 -9.20 -9.49 -6.23
N ILE A 254 -9.52 -8.38 -6.88
CA ILE A 254 -10.89 -8.01 -7.24
C ILE A 254 -11.18 -8.25 -8.72
N LEU A 255 -10.15 -8.17 -9.57
CA LEU A 255 -10.27 -8.42 -11.00
C LEU A 255 -10.87 -9.81 -11.27
N PRO A 256 -11.89 -9.93 -12.15
CA PRO A 256 -12.41 -11.23 -12.56
C PRO A 256 -11.33 -12.12 -13.21
N HIS A 257 -11.46 -13.43 -13.06
CA HIS A 257 -10.49 -14.38 -13.67
C HIS A 257 -10.45 -14.28 -15.21
N HIS A 258 -11.56 -13.91 -15.84
CA HIS A 258 -11.67 -13.74 -17.28
C HIS A 258 -11.25 -12.36 -17.79
N GLN A 259 -10.81 -11.44 -16.92
CA GLN A 259 -10.34 -10.11 -17.34
C GLN A 259 -9.17 -10.25 -18.32
N PRO A 260 -9.25 -9.66 -19.53
CA PRO A 260 -8.22 -9.88 -20.57
C PRO A 260 -6.80 -9.50 -20.13
N GLN A 261 -6.66 -8.41 -19.37
CA GLN A 261 -5.36 -7.89 -18.93
C GLN A 261 -4.77 -8.64 -17.72
N ARG A 262 -5.55 -9.53 -17.08
CA ARG A 262 -5.13 -10.19 -15.84
C ARG A 262 -3.81 -10.94 -15.96
N ALA A 263 -3.60 -11.65 -17.08
CA ALA A 263 -2.37 -12.41 -17.32
C ALA A 263 -1.13 -11.51 -17.41
N GLU A 264 -1.26 -10.34 -18.04
CA GLU A 264 -0.19 -9.36 -18.16
C GLU A 264 0.13 -8.70 -16.80
N LEU A 265 -0.87 -8.37 -15.99
CA LEU A 265 -0.66 -7.87 -14.64
C LEU A 265 0.06 -8.90 -13.75
N ILE A 266 -0.29 -10.20 -13.86
CA ILE A 266 0.44 -11.27 -13.15
C ILE A 266 1.89 -11.38 -13.64
N LYS A 267 2.16 -11.15 -14.93
CA LYS A 267 3.53 -11.11 -15.46
C LYS A 267 4.34 -9.98 -14.80
N LEU A 268 3.75 -8.80 -14.59
CA LEU A 268 4.39 -7.69 -13.88
C LEU A 268 4.68 -8.06 -12.41
N VAL A 269 3.76 -8.74 -11.72
CA VAL A 269 4.02 -9.26 -10.35
C VAL A 269 5.22 -10.22 -10.35
N ARG A 270 5.33 -11.11 -11.34
CA ARG A 270 6.46 -12.04 -11.45
C ARG A 270 7.78 -11.32 -11.73
N GLN A 271 7.77 -10.30 -12.57
CA GLN A 271 8.92 -9.44 -12.83
C GLN A 271 9.39 -8.74 -11.56
N LEU A 272 8.48 -8.09 -10.84
CA LEU A 272 8.81 -7.42 -9.58
C LEU A 272 9.35 -8.41 -8.53
N ALA A 273 8.75 -9.59 -8.40
CA ALA A 273 9.25 -10.60 -7.46
C ALA A 273 10.70 -11.02 -7.76
N ALA A 274 11.05 -11.18 -9.03
CA ALA A 274 12.43 -11.47 -9.45
C ALA A 274 13.38 -10.30 -9.16
N ALA A 275 12.93 -9.05 -9.39
CA ALA A 275 13.71 -7.87 -9.07
C ALA A 275 13.88 -7.71 -7.55
N TYR A 276 12.83 -7.93 -6.76
CA TYR A 276 12.93 -7.91 -5.29
C TYR A 276 13.95 -8.93 -4.77
N GLU A 277 13.95 -10.17 -5.30
CA GLU A 277 14.97 -11.18 -4.96
C GLU A 277 16.38 -10.70 -5.32
N LYS A 278 16.57 -10.13 -6.51
CA LYS A 278 17.86 -9.67 -7.02
C LYS A 278 18.47 -8.55 -6.19
N TYR A 279 17.63 -7.59 -5.74
CA TYR A 279 18.09 -6.37 -5.06
C TYR A 279 17.91 -6.39 -3.54
N GLN A 280 17.48 -7.51 -2.96
CA GLN A 280 17.41 -7.66 -1.51
C GLN A 280 18.80 -7.67 -0.90
N ASP A 281 19.06 -6.80 0.08
CA ASP A 281 20.31 -6.81 0.82
C ASP A 281 20.51 -8.14 1.53
N SER A 282 21.66 -8.77 1.29
CA SER A 282 21.93 -10.13 1.76
C SER A 282 22.16 -10.21 3.28
N ALA A 283 22.61 -9.15 3.91
CA ALA A 283 22.88 -9.12 5.33
C ALA A 283 21.62 -8.87 6.16
N THR A 284 20.78 -7.95 5.72
CA THR A 284 19.64 -7.47 6.52
C THR A 284 18.27 -7.98 6.04
N GLY A 285 18.17 -8.36 4.75
CA GLY A 285 16.90 -8.72 4.13
C GLY A 285 16.03 -7.52 3.70
N LEU A 286 16.47 -6.30 3.93
CA LEU A 286 15.80 -5.06 3.53
C LEU A 286 16.17 -4.64 2.10
N TRP A 287 15.63 -3.49 1.65
CA TRP A 287 15.95 -2.88 0.35
C TRP A 287 16.38 -1.43 0.53
N TYR A 288 17.30 -1.00 -0.33
CA TYR A 288 17.85 0.34 -0.32
C TYR A 288 16.87 1.40 -0.84
N GLN A 289 17.01 2.64 -0.37
CA GLN A 289 16.24 3.82 -0.78
C GLN A 289 16.26 4.02 -2.29
N VAL A 290 17.45 3.91 -2.92
CA VAL A 290 17.63 3.80 -4.37
C VAL A 290 17.98 2.34 -4.66
N VAL A 291 17.04 1.58 -5.22
CA VAL A 291 17.03 0.10 -5.17
C VAL A 291 18.22 -0.53 -5.89
N ASP A 292 18.59 -0.01 -7.04
CA ASP A 292 19.63 -0.58 -7.92
C ASP A 292 21.03 0.03 -7.71
N MET A 293 21.21 0.82 -6.65
CA MET A 293 22.48 1.46 -6.28
C MET A 293 22.92 1.10 -4.85
N PRO A 294 23.07 -0.18 -4.47
CA PRO A 294 23.33 -0.57 -3.09
C PRO A 294 24.69 -0.08 -2.55
N THR A 295 25.65 0.20 -3.43
CA THR A 295 27.01 0.65 -3.07
C THR A 295 27.18 2.17 -3.14
N GLU A 296 26.14 2.92 -3.53
CA GLU A 296 26.18 4.36 -3.64
C GLU A 296 26.40 4.99 -2.26
N PRO A 297 27.42 5.87 -2.10
CA PRO A 297 27.65 6.55 -0.84
C PRO A 297 26.43 7.34 -0.38
N GLY A 298 26.02 7.15 0.88
CA GLY A 298 24.84 7.80 1.44
C GLY A 298 23.51 7.08 1.16
N ASN A 299 23.49 6.04 0.34
CA ASN A 299 22.29 5.20 0.19
C ASN A 299 22.04 4.37 1.47
N TRP A 300 20.79 4.09 1.77
CA TRP A 300 20.41 3.49 3.03
C TRP A 300 19.21 2.55 2.89
N LEU A 301 19.08 1.62 3.83
CA LEU A 301 18.01 0.62 3.86
C LEU A 301 16.72 1.23 4.39
N GLU A 302 15.64 1.15 3.59
CA GLU A 302 14.39 1.87 3.83
C GLU A 302 13.28 0.91 4.29
N THR A 303 12.67 1.22 5.42
CA THR A 303 11.75 0.29 6.10
C THR A 303 10.38 0.22 5.44
N SER A 304 9.79 1.35 5.00
CA SER A 304 8.42 1.34 4.46
C SER A 304 8.30 0.53 3.16
N SER A 305 9.25 0.70 2.25
CA SER A 305 9.31 -0.07 1.01
C SER A 305 9.61 -1.54 1.27
N SER A 306 10.46 -1.83 2.25
CA SER A 306 10.74 -3.21 2.66
C SER A 306 9.49 -3.92 3.17
N CYS A 307 8.62 -3.21 3.90
CA CYS A 307 7.29 -3.73 4.25
C CYS A 307 6.43 -4.01 3.00
N MET A 308 6.39 -3.07 2.05
CA MET A 308 5.59 -3.19 0.83
C MET A 308 6.03 -4.35 -0.06
N TYR A 309 7.34 -4.55 -0.23
CA TYR A 309 7.90 -5.65 -1.03
C TYR A 309 7.62 -6.99 -0.37
N THR A 310 7.82 -7.06 0.94
CA THR A 310 7.54 -8.26 1.75
C THR A 310 6.05 -8.64 1.70
N TYR A 311 5.15 -7.66 1.83
CA TYR A 311 3.70 -7.85 1.65
C TYR A 311 3.37 -8.37 0.24
N THR A 312 3.88 -7.70 -0.78
CA THR A 312 3.65 -8.05 -2.19
C THR A 312 4.08 -9.49 -2.47
N LEU A 313 5.27 -9.90 -2.02
CA LEU A 313 5.77 -11.27 -2.17
C LEU A 313 4.89 -12.28 -1.44
N SER A 314 4.60 -12.04 -0.15
CA SER A 314 3.78 -12.94 0.66
C SER A 314 2.41 -13.16 0.04
N ARG A 315 1.74 -12.07 -0.36
CA ARG A 315 0.41 -12.14 -0.93
C ARG A 315 0.39 -12.76 -2.32
N ALA A 316 1.41 -12.47 -3.15
CA ALA A 316 1.55 -13.08 -4.47
C ALA A 316 1.78 -14.60 -4.38
N ILE A 317 2.52 -15.07 -3.37
CA ILE A 317 2.70 -16.51 -3.10
C ILE A 317 1.37 -17.15 -2.68
N GLU A 318 0.65 -16.54 -1.73
CA GLU A 318 -0.64 -17.02 -1.25
C GLU A 318 -1.66 -17.17 -2.38
N ARG A 319 -1.66 -16.22 -3.32
CA ARG A 319 -2.55 -16.21 -4.50
C ARG A 319 -2.08 -17.07 -5.67
N GLY A 320 -0.88 -17.65 -5.58
CA GLY A 320 -0.30 -18.47 -6.65
C GLY A 320 0.14 -17.67 -7.89
N TYR A 321 0.33 -16.35 -7.76
CA TYR A 321 0.85 -15.52 -8.86
C TYR A 321 2.33 -15.75 -9.10
N ILE A 322 3.08 -16.09 -8.04
CA ILE A 322 4.51 -16.42 -8.07
C ILE A 322 4.79 -17.75 -7.36
N SER A 323 5.96 -18.33 -7.65
CA SER A 323 6.41 -19.59 -7.05
C SER A 323 6.67 -19.44 -5.55
N LYS A 324 6.40 -20.53 -4.79
CA LYS A 324 6.75 -20.66 -3.36
C LYS A 324 8.25 -20.47 -3.07
N ARG A 325 9.16 -20.58 -4.05
CA ARG A 325 10.58 -20.30 -3.86
C ARG A 325 10.88 -18.90 -3.29
N PHE A 326 10.01 -17.94 -3.59
CA PHE A 326 10.11 -16.57 -3.08
C PHE A 326 9.76 -16.43 -1.58
N ALA A 327 9.26 -17.48 -0.93
CA ALA A 327 8.97 -17.44 0.50
C ALA A 327 10.20 -17.08 1.33
N ARG A 328 11.40 -17.55 0.91
CA ARG A 328 12.67 -17.19 1.55
C ARG A 328 12.93 -15.69 1.50
N VAL A 329 12.66 -15.04 0.35
CA VAL A 329 12.84 -13.59 0.18
C VAL A 329 11.87 -12.83 1.08
N SER A 330 10.60 -13.24 1.09
CA SER A 330 9.58 -12.66 1.97
C SER A 330 9.91 -12.82 3.45
N SER A 331 10.32 -14.02 3.89
CA SER A 331 10.66 -14.27 5.31
C SER A 331 11.89 -13.45 5.76
N ARG A 332 12.90 -13.32 4.90
CA ARG A 332 14.07 -12.46 5.20
C ARG A 332 13.67 -10.99 5.27
N GLY A 333 12.82 -10.52 4.34
CA GLY A 333 12.28 -9.16 4.40
C GLY A 333 11.52 -8.90 5.69
N TYR A 334 10.68 -9.84 6.11
CA TYR A 334 9.95 -9.74 7.37
C TYR A 334 10.88 -9.67 8.59
N ALA A 335 11.88 -10.55 8.66
CA ALA A 335 12.88 -10.53 9.74
C ALA A 335 13.67 -9.22 9.76
N GLY A 336 14.06 -8.71 8.58
CA GLY A 336 14.75 -7.43 8.46
C GLY A 336 13.90 -6.25 8.95
N VAL A 337 12.59 -6.24 8.63
CA VAL A 337 11.66 -5.22 9.15
C VAL A 337 11.47 -5.38 10.66
N GLN A 338 11.34 -6.59 11.18
CA GLN A 338 11.25 -6.80 12.63
C GLN A 338 12.47 -6.26 13.37
N ALA A 339 13.64 -6.30 12.79
CA ALA A 339 14.86 -5.71 13.37
C ALA A 339 14.85 -4.17 13.39
N GLN A 340 13.89 -3.51 12.72
CA GLN A 340 13.69 -2.06 12.81
C GLN A 340 12.71 -1.66 13.91
N LEU A 341 12.13 -2.62 14.62
CA LEU A 341 11.22 -2.40 15.73
C LEU A 341 11.98 -2.43 17.06
N SER A 342 11.60 -1.56 17.95
CA SER A 342 12.12 -1.53 19.32
C SER A 342 11.03 -1.06 20.29
N HIS A 343 11.20 -1.35 21.59
CA HIS A 343 10.41 -0.70 22.64
C HIS A 343 11.30 0.33 23.35
N ASP A 344 10.72 1.46 23.73
CA ASP A 344 11.37 2.42 24.62
C ASP A 344 11.25 1.99 26.09
N SER A 345 11.75 2.84 27.02
CA SER A 345 11.68 2.58 28.46
C SER A 345 10.26 2.53 29.02
N ASP A 346 9.32 3.17 28.34
CA ASP A 346 7.91 3.23 28.74
C ASP A 346 7.07 2.11 28.11
N GLY A 347 7.72 1.26 27.30
CA GLY A 347 7.14 0.09 26.65
C GLY A 347 6.40 0.39 25.35
N PHE A 348 6.55 1.59 24.77
CA PHE A 348 5.98 1.92 23.47
C PHE A 348 6.83 1.37 22.32
N ALA A 349 6.18 0.77 21.34
CA ALA A 349 6.88 0.25 20.16
C ALA A 349 7.15 1.34 19.14
N HIS A 350 8.36 1.36 18.62
CA HIS A 350 8.82 2.28 17.58
C HIS A 350 9.27 1.54 16.33
N ILE A 351 9.11 2.15 15.15
CA ILE A 351 9.62 1.65 13.89
C ILE A 351 10.51 2.70 13.22
N ALA A 352 11.77 2.34 12.99
CA ALA A 352 12.82 3.26 12.53
C ALA A 352 13.05 3.21 11.02
N ASN A 353 13.91 4.13 10.54
CA ASN A 353 14.42 4.20 9.17
C ASN A 353 13.33 4.27 8.09
N ILE A 354 12.35 5.14 8.30
CA ILE A 354 11.27 5.41 7.35
C ILE A 354 11.61 6.68 6.58
N CYS A 355 11.56 6.62 5.27
CA CYS A 355 11.66 7.81 4.42
C CYS A 355 10.40 8.67 4.54
N GLU A 356 10.55 9.97 4.79
CA GLU A 356 9.43 10.91 4.77
C GLU A 356 8.80 11.06 3.38
N GLY A 357 7.69 11.80 3.27
CA GLY A 357 7.02 12.11 2.01
C GLY A 357 8.00 12.69 0.98
N THR A 358 7.99 12.16 -0.24
CA THR A 358 9.07 12.38 -1.21
C THR A 358 8.48 12.76 -2.57
N ASN A 359 9.05 13.81 -3.19
CA ASN A 359 8.80 14.20 -4.57
C ASN A 359 9.75 13.47 -5.52
N VAL A 360 9.63 13.76 -6.83
CA VAL A 360 10.60 13.33 -7.84
C VAL A 360 11.76 14.32 -7.90
N GLY A 361 12.99 13.81 -7.96
CA GLY A 361 14.21 14.61 -8.02
C GLY A 361 15.38 13.83 -8.62
N ASP A 362 16.58 14.36 -8.43
CA ASP A 362 17.84 13.73 -8.79
C ASP A 362 18.33 12.73 -7.71
N LEU A 363 19.46 12.09 -7.93
CA LEU A 363 20.03 11.12 -6.99
C LEU A 363 20.29 11.75 -5.61
N ALA A 364 20.89 12.94 -5.59
CA ALA A 364 21.22 13.63 -4.34
C ALA A 364 19.95 13.92 -3.51
N PHE A 365 18.85 14.29 -4.17
CA PHE A 365 17.56 14.50 -3.52
C PHE A 365 17.08 13.25 -2.79
N TYR A 366 17.14 12.08 -3.41
CA TYR A 366 16.69 10.82 -2.76
C TYR A 366 17.62 10.37 -1.64
N LEU A 367 18.93 10.47 -1.81
CA LEU A 367 19.90 10.08 -0.79
C LEU A 367 19.80 10.94 0.48
N ASN A 368 19.48 12.23 0.32
CA ASN A 368 19.36 13.19 1.42
C ASN A 368 17.95 13.27 2.02
N ARG A 369 17.02 12.37 1.64
CA ARG A 369 15.70 12.34 2.30
C ARG A 369 15.84 12.04 3.79
N PRO A 370 15.05 12.76 4.64
CA PRO A 370 15.06 12.49 6.07
C PRO A 370 14.64 11.05 6.38
N LYS A 371 15.28 10.48 7.39
CA LYS A 371 14.94 9.20 7.98
C LYS A 371 14.16 9.46 9.26
N SER A 372 12.92 9.06 9.29
CA SER A 372 12.05 9.27 10.44
C SER A 372 11.80 7.97 11.20
N THR A 373 11.51 8.12 12.48
CA THR A 373 10.92 7.06 13.33
C THR A 373 9.42 7.32 13.44
N ASP A 374 8.61 6.28 13.33
CA ASP A 374 7.16 6.33 13.47
C ASP A 374 6.42 7.25 12.49
N ASP A 375 6.96 7.44 11.30
CA ASP A 375 6.25 8.10 10.22
C ASP A 375 5.12 7.21 9.68
N PHE A 376 3.97 7.80 9.36
CA PHE A 376 2.78 7.05 8.94
C PHE A 376 2.95 6.27 7.64
N HIS A 377 3.88 6.65 6.75
CA HIS A 377 4.22 5.87 5.56
C HIS A 377 4.76 4.48 5.95
N GLY A 378 5.61 4.42 6.97
CA GLY A 378 6.15 3.16 7.48
C GLY A 378 5.17 2.41 8.36
N ILE A 379 4.52 3.10 9.31
CA ILE A 379 3.53 2.45 10.21
C ILE A 379 2.43 1.77 9.40
N GLY A 380 1.84 2.45 8.43
CA GLY A 380 0.76 1.88 7.62
C GLY A 380 1.21 0.67 6.79
N ALA A 381 2.37 0.78 6.12
CA ALA A 381 2.95 -0.32 5.36
C ALA A 381 3.31 -1.53 6.25
N PHE A 382 3.87 -1.26 7.44
CA PHE A 382 4.18 -2.28 8.44
C PHE A 382 2.93 -3.05 8.89
N LEU A 383 1.86 -2.34 9.27
CA LEU A 383 0.62 -2.97 9.73
C LEU A 383 0.02 -3.88 8.65
N ILE A 384 -0.01 -3.43 7.40
CA ILE A 384 -0.53 -4.22 6.28
C ILE A 384 0.32 -5.48 6.08
N MET A 385 1.64 -5.37 6.09
CA MET A 385 2.56 -6.49 5.97
C MET A 385 2.42 -7.45 7.15
N ASN A 386 2.45 -6.92 8.39
CA ASN A 386 2.46 -7.75 9.61
C ASN A 386 1.14 -8.54 9.75
N GLU A 387 -0.01 -7.91 9.50
CA GLU A 387 -1.30 -8.60 9.52
C GLU A 387 -1.42 -9.65 8.40
N GLN A 388 -0.75 -9.48 7.27
CA GLN A 388 -0.67 -10.47 6.21
C GLN A 388 0.17 -11.69 6.65
N LEU A 389 1.38 -11.46 7.18
CA LEU A 389 2.30 -12.55 7.51
C LEU A 389 1.91 -13.32 8.77
N ARG A 390 1.25 -12.68 9.73
CA ARG A 390 0.67 -13.38 10.88
C ARG A 390 -0.36 -14.44 10.47
N LYS A 391 -1.11 -14.22 9.39
CA LYS A 391 -2.09 -15.19 8.86
C LYS A 391 -1.43 -16.42 8.23
N THR A 392 -0.25 -16.24 7.65
CA THR A 392 0.45 -17.31 6.93
C THR A 392 1.38 -18.13 7.82
N GLY A 393 1.67 -17.67 9.03
CA GLY A 393 2.54 -18.35 10.02
C GLY A 393 1.79 -19.13 11.10
N SER A 394 0.47 -19.23 11.02
CA SER A 394 -0.40 -20.02 11.94
C SER A 394 -0.86 -21.32 11.31
#